data_4543bfd9eb69e85eefb670cf6da65a81
#
_entry.id   4543bfd9eb69e85eefb670cf6da65a81
#
_cell.length_a   1.000
_cell.length_b   1.000
_cell.length_c   1.000
_cell.angle_alpha   90.00
_cell.angle_beta   90.00
_cell.angle_gamma   90.00
#
_symmetry.space_group_name_H-M   'P 1'
#
loop_
_entity.id
_entity.type
_entity.pdbx_description
1 polymer ?
#
loop_
_entity_poly.entity_id
_entity_poly.type
_entity_poly.pdbx_seq_one_letter_code
_entity_poly.pdbx_strand_id
1 'polypeptide(L)'
;IRDSSHQVYGEGFYTMDLLVKRLSDSEDRIPVMVSERLVDVTQDYVGQYVEIHGQFRSYNRHEEKHNRLVLSAFARELKFLEEEDSLAPVNQIFLDGYICKPPVYRKTPLGREIADLLLAVNRPYGKSDYIPCICWGRNARYASAFEVGGHVLIWGRIQSREYMKRIGENETQKRIAYEVSVSKLEPVSYTHLT
;
A
#
# COMPACT_ATOMS: atom_id res chain seq x y z
N ILE A 1 4.36 -6.92 -17.32
CA ILE A 1 3.72 -8.09 -16.68
C ILE A 1 4.81 -9.07 -16.35
N ARG A 2 5.14 -9.21 -15.08
CA ARG A 2 6.04 -10.28 -14.64
C ARG A 2 5.21 -11.51 -14.33
N ASP A 3 5.61 -12.63 -14.89
CA ASP A 3 5.04 -13.94 -14.58
C ASP A 3 5.14 -14.28 -13.10
N SER A 4 4.07 -14.14 -12.38
CA SER A 4 3.85 -14.90 -11.16
C SER A 4 2.42 -15.39 -11.18
N SER A 5 2.23 -16.54 -11.79
CA SER A 5 0.92 -17.17 -11.82
C SER A 5 0.65 -17.87 -10.49
N HIS A 6 -0.24 -17.32 -9.70
CA HIS A 6 -0.87 -18.06 -8.61
C HIS A 6 -2.27 -18.43 -9.05
N GLN A 7 -2.56 -19.71 -9.11
CA GLN A 7 -3.94 -20.17 -9.29
C GLN A 7 -4.64 -20.22 -7.94
N VAL A 8 -5.69 -19.44 -7.79
CA VAL A 8 -6.60 -19.52 -6.65
C VAL A 8 -7.98 -19.85 -7.19
N TYR A 9 -8.55 -20.99 -6.77
CA TYR A 9 -9.85 -21.48 -7.23
C TYR A 9 -9.96 -21.66 -8.76
N GLY A 10 -8.90 -22.13 -9.40
CA GLY A 10 -8.89 -22.35 -10.85
C GLY A 10 -8.78 -21.08 -11.70
N GLU A 11 -8.61 -19.92 -11.09
CA GLU A 11 -8.40 -18.64 -11.75
C GLU A 11 -6.93 -18.24 -11.69
N GLY A 12 -6.38 -17.83 -12.81
CA GLY A 12 -5.01 -17.33 -12.90
C GLY A 12 -4.92 -15.86 -12.48
N PHE A 13 -3.94 -15.56 -11.65
CA PHE A 13 -3.61 -14.19 -11.28
C PHE A 13 -2.21 -13.84 -11.75
N TYR A 14 -2.05 -12.63 -12.25
CA TYR A 14 -0.79 -12.11 -12.76
C TYR A 14 -0.40 -10.85 -12.02
N THR A 15 0.89 -10.65 -11.90
CA THR A 15 1.42 -9.44 -11.27
C THR A 15 1.95 -8.50 -12.36
N MET A 16 1.61 -7.23 -12.27
CA MET A 16 2.18 -6.19 -13.10
C MET A 16 2.65 -5.01 -12.24
N ASP A 17 3.66 -4.31 -12.72
CA ASP A 17 4.14 -3.10 -12.07
C ASP A 17 3.49 -1.87 -12.71
N LEU A 18 2.79 -1.10 -11.89
CA LEU A 18 2.19 0.16 -12.27
C LEU A 18 3.13 1.30 -11.89
N LEU A 19 3.50 2.12 -12.87
CA LEU A 19 4.31 3.32 -12.63
C LEU A 19 3.39 4.52 -12.48
N VAL A 20 3.49 5.19 -11.34
CA VAL A 20 2.67 6.37 -11.01
C VAL A 20 3.60 7.54 -10.72
N LYS A 21 3.44 8.62 -11.49
CA LYS A 21 4.22 9.84 -11.26
C LYS A 21 3.67 10.63 -10.08
N ARG A 22 4.59 11.13 -9.26
CA ARG A 22 4.26 12.13 -8.23
C ARG A 22 4.29 13.54 -8.84
N LEU A 23 3.74 14.49 -8.10
CA LEU A 23 3.86 15.91 -8.45
C LEU A 23 5.32 16.38 -8.45
N SER A 24 6.17 15.82 -7.60
CA SER A 24 7.62 15.92 -7.73
C SER A 24 8.07 14.86 -8.73
N ASP A 25 8.91 15.11 -9.69
CA ASP A 25 9.33 14.23 -10.78
C ASP A 25 9.71 12.77 -10.41
N SER A 26 9.41 12.35 -9.19
CA SER A 26 9.59 10.99 -8.70
C SER A 26 8.48 10.06 -9.18
N GLU A 27 8.79 8.78 -9.30
CA GLU A 27 7.83 7.76 -9.66
C GLU A 27 7.68 6.74 -8.54
N ASP A 28 6.43 6.31 -8.31
CA ASP A 28 6.14 5.16 -7.48
C ASP A 28 5.89 3.94 -8.35
N ARG A 29 6.49 2.83 -7.97
CA ARG A 29 6.26 1.54 -8.62
C ARG A 29 5.37 0.71 -7.71
N ILE A 30 4.14 0.46 -8.16
CA ILE A 30 3.14 -0.22 -7.35
C ILE A 30 2.87 -1.60 -7.95
N PRO A 31 3.09 -2.70 -7.21
CA PRO A 31 2.74 -4.03 -7.67
C PRO A 31 1.22 -4.18 -7.68
N VAL A 32 0.70 -4.64 -8.82
CA VAL A 32 -0.74 -4.87 -9.02
C VAL A 32 -0.96 -6.33 -9.33
N MET A 33 -1.89 -6.95 -8.61
CA MET A 33 -2.36 -8.31 -8.90
C MET A 33 -3.63 -8.24 -9.72
N VAL A 34 -3.62 -8.91 -10.87
CA VAL A 34 -4.70 -8.86 -11.85
C VAL A 34 -5.17 -10.26 -12.18
N SER A 35 -6.49 -10.47 -12.18
CA SER A 35 -7.10 -11.72 -12.64
C SER A 35 -6.99 -11.85 -14.17
N GLU A 36 -6.83 -13.08 -14.65
CA GLU A 36 -6.85 -13.41 -16.08
C GLU A 36 -8.15 -12.98 -16.79
N ARG A 37 -9.20 -12.72 -16.01
CA ARG A 37 -10.48 -12.22 -16.55
C ARG A 37 -10.42 -10.76 -17.00
N LEU A 38 -9.46 -9.99 -16.45
CA LEU A 38 -9.34 -8.55 -16.71
C LEU A 38 -8.34 -8.24 -17.80
N VAL A 39 -7.40 -9.14 -18.09
CA VAL A 39 -6.32 -8.94 -19.06
C VAL A 39 -6.12 -10.18 -19.92
N ASP A 40 -5.69 -9.96 -21.17
CA ASP A 40 -5.23 -11.04 -22.03
C ASP A 40 -3.73 -11.25 -21.78
N VAL A 41 -3.39 -12.34 -21.11
CA VAL A 41 -2.02 -12.64 -20.68
C VAL A 41 -1.06 -12.93 -21.85
N THR A 42 -1.59 -13.11 -23.06
CA THR A 42 -0.79 -13.31 -24.27
C THR A 42 -0.30 -11.98 -24.87
N GLN A 43 -0.86 -10.85 -24.42
CA GLN A 43 -0.47 -9.52 -24.89
C GLN A 43 0.56 -8.87 -23.98
N ASP A 44 1.35 -7.99 -24.56
CA ASP A 44 2.29 -7.13 -23.85
C ASP A 44 1.66 -5.76 -23.62
N TYR A 45 1.44 -5.41 -22.34
CA TYR A 45 0.85 -4.14 -21.95
C TYR A 45 1.88 -3.11 -21.46
N VAL A 46 3.17 -3.43 -21.53
CA VAL A 46 4.22 -2.50 -21.11
C VAL A 46 4.16 -1.20 -21.90
N GLY A 47 4.16 -0.08 -21.19
CA GLY A 47 4.07 1.25 -21.80
C GLY A 47 2.65 1.76 -22.04
N GLN A 48 1.63 0.94 -21.83
CA GLN A 48 0.24 1.38 -21.94
C GLN A 48 -0.24 2.08 -20.66
N TYR A 49 -1.13 3.05 -20.82
CA TYR A 49 -1.80 3.71 -19.71
C TYR A 49 -3.01 2.89 -19.27
N VAL A 50 -3.18 2.82 -17.96
CA VAL A 50 -4.25 2.03 -17.35
C VAL A 50 -4.84 2.72 -16.14
N GLU A 51 -6.16 2.61 -15.98
CA GLU A 51 -6.87 3.02 -14.78
C GLU A 51 -7.29 1.76 -14.00
N ILE A 52 -6.95 1.71 -12.73
CA ILE A 52 -7.20 0.57 -11.88
C ILE A 52 -7.97 1.00 -10.64
N HIS A 53 -9.04 0.26 -10.35
CA HIS A 53 -9.80 0.36 -9.11
C HIS A 53 -9.75 -0.98 -8.39
N GLY A 54 -9.49 -0.96 -7.10
CA GLY A 54 -9.38 -2.19 -6.33
C GLY A 54 -9.07 -1.95 -4.86
N GLN A 55 -8.37 -2.88 -4.26
CA GLN A 55 -8.02 -2.85 -2.85
C GLN A 55 -6.52 -3.04 -2.66
N PHE A 56 -5.96 -2.34 -1.71
CA PHE A 56 -4.58 -2.57 -1.28
C PHE A 56 -4.57 -3.69 -0.25
N ARG A 57 -3.88 -4.78 -0.56
CA ARG A 57 -3.88 -6.01 0.23
C ARG A 57 -2.49 -6.38 0.70
N SER A 58 -2.45 -7.12 1.79
CA SER A 58 -1.22 -7.67 2.34
C SER A 58 -1.32 -9.19 2.50
N TYR A 59 -0.18 -9.85 2.42
CA TYR A 59 -0.05 -11.23 2.83
C TYR A 59 1.35 -11.47 3.42
N ASN A 60 1.46 -12.46 4.27
CA ASN A 60 2.75 -12.86 4.84
C ASN A 60 3.38 -13.93 3.96
N ARG A 61 4.59 -13.64 3.49
CA ARG A 61 5.42 -14.61 2.78
C ARG A 61 6.37 -15.27 3.77
N HIS A 62 6.32 -16.59 3.82
CA HIS A 62 7.25 -17.36 4.64
C HIS A 62 8.62 -17.41 3.94
N GLU A 63 9.62 -16.83 4.58
CA GLU A 63 11.03 -16.95 4.21
C GLU A 63 11.75 -17.79 5.27
N GLU A 64 12.89 -18.39 4.93
CA GLU A 64 13.60 -19.37 5.77
C GLU A 64 13.86 -18.95 7.23
N LYS A 65 13.95 -17.66 7.52
CA LYS A 65 14.26 -17.14 8.86
C LYS A 65 13.22 -16.18 9.44
N HIS A 66 12.27 -15.70 8.65
CA HIS A 66 11.26 -14.73 9.09
C HIS A 66 10.11 -14.62 8.11
N ASN A 67 8.99 -14.07 8.58
CA ASN A 67 7.86 -13.75 7.75
C ASN A 67 8.04 -12.33 7.18
N ARG A 68 7.80 -12.18 5.89
CA ARG A 68 7.83 -10.90 5.21
C ARG A 68 6.42 -10.47 4.81
N LEU A 69 6.05 -9.25 5.19
CA LEU A 69 4.80 -8.64 4.74
C LEU A 69 4.94 -8.18 3.29
N VAL A 70 4.10 -8.70 2.41
CA VAL A 70 4.06 -8.33 1.00
C VAL A 70 2.77 -7.60 0.73
N LEU A 71 2.89 -6.44 0.08
CA LEU A 71 1.78 -5.56 -0.25
C LEU A 71 1.58 -5.51 -1.76
N SER A 72 0.33 -5.51 -2.19
CA SER A 72 -0.04 -5.33 -3.60
C SER A 72 -1.42 -4.71 -3.73
N ALA A 73 -1.64 -3.97 -4.81
CA ALA A 73 -2.96 -3.53 -5.20
C ALA A 73 -3.67 -4.69 -5.91
N PHE A 74 -4.80 -5.11 -5.39
CA PHE A 74 -5.63 -6.14 -6.00
C PHE A 74 -6.67 -5.47 -6.91
N ALA A 75 -6.50 -5.58 -8.22
CA ALA A 75 -7.38 -4.95 -9.20
C ALA A 75 -8.73 -5.65 -9.24
N ARG A 76 -9.80 -4.88 -9.07
CA ARG A 76 -11.19 -5.32 -9.30
C ARG A 76 -11.69 -4.89 -10.66
N GLU A 77 -11.32 -3.70 -11.07
CA GLU A 77 -11.64 -3.12 -12.35
C GLU A 77 -10.37 -2.57 -12.99
N LEU A 78 -10.25 -2.75 -14.28
CA LEU A 78 -9.12 -2.31 -15.04
C LEU A 78 -9.60 -1.80 -16.38
N LYS A 79 -9.13 -0.60 -16.75
CA LYS A 79 -9.45 0.04 -18.02
C LYS A 79 -8.18 0.56 -18.67
N PHE A 80 -7.91 0.15 -19.90
CA PHE A 80 -6.81 0.71 -20.67
C PHE A 80 -7.20 2.06 -21.26
N LEU A 81 -6.30 3.03 -21.17
CA LEU A 81 -6.49 4.38 -21.65
C LEU A 81 -5.59 4.60 -22.86
N GLU A 82 -6.05 5.40 -23.83
CA GLU A 82 -5.26 5.75 -25.00
C GLU A 82 -4.15 6.73 -24.67
N GLU A 83 -4.40 7.60 -23.70
CA GLU A 83 -3.46 8.63 -23.27
C GLU A 83 -3.58 8.89 -21.76
N GLU A 84 -2.56 9.55 -21.22
CA GLU A 84 -2.57 9.96 -19.82
C GLU A 84 -3.63 11.04 -19.59
N ASP A 85 -4.58 10.77 -18.70
CA ASP A 85 -5.56 11.78 -18.29
C ASP A 85 -4.95 12.64 -17.18
N SER A 86 -4.45 13.80 -17.56
CA SER A 86 -3.80 14.74 -16.63
C SER A 86 -4.75 15.41 -15.64
N LEU A 87 -6.05 15.27 -15.84
CA LEU A 87 -7.09 15.85 -14.97
C LEU A 87 -7.61 14.87 -13.92
N ALA A 88 -7.38 13.56 -14.12
CA ALA A 88 -7.82 12.55 -13.18
C ALA A 88 -6.90 12.47 -11.94
N PRO A 89 -7.45 12.21 -10.74
CA PRO A 89 -6.63 11.90 -9.58
C PRO A 89 -5.86 10.61 -9.83
N VAL A 90 -4.53 10.67 -9.70
CA VAL A 90 -3.64 9.61 -10.18
C VAL A 90 -3.39 8.51 -9.15
N ASN A 91 -3.45 8.83 -7.87
CA ASN A 91 -3.10 7.88 -6.82
C ASN A 91 -3.85 8.26 -5.54
N GLN A 92 -4.95 7.57 -5.30
CA GLN A 92 -5.78 7.82 -4.13
C GLN A 92 -6.13 6.50 -3.46
N ILE A 93 -6.00 6.46 -2.14
CA ILE A 93 -6.42 5.33 -1.33
C ILE A 93 -7.20 5.80 -0.12
N PHE A 94 -8.25 5.07 0.21
CA PHE A 94 -9.02 5.20 1.45
C PHE A 94 -8.94 3.90 2.22
N LEU A 95 -8.64 4.00 3.52
CA LEU A 95 -8.57 2.86 4.42
C LEU A 95 -9.48 3.09 5.63
N ASP A 96 -10.23 2.09 5.96
CA ASP A 96 -11.04 1.99 7.18
C ASP A 96 -10.50 0.82 7.99
N GLY A 97 -9.90 1.10 9.13
CA GLY A 97 -9.25 0.06 9.90
C GLY A 97 -8.91 0.43 11.33
N TYR A 98 -8.11 -0.42 11.96
CA TYR A 98 -7.78 -0.35 13.38
C TYR A 98 -6.28 -0.30 13.59
N ILE A 99 -5.83 0.53 14.52
CA ILE A 99 -4.42 0.59 14.92
C ILE A 99 -4.06 -0.73 15.61
N CYS A 100 -3.10 -1.47 15.06
CA CYS A 100 -2.73 -2.79 15.60
C CYS A 100 -1.36 -2.84 16.29
N LYS A 101 -0.59 -1.76 16.22
CA LYS A 101 0.65 -1.56 16.97
C LYS A 101 0.72 -0.14 17.50
N PRO A 102 1.44 0.09 18.63
CA PRO A 102 1.68 1.45 19.07
C PRO A 102 2.33 2.28 17.97
N PRO A 103 1.82 3.50 17.67
CA PRO A 103 2.44 4.39 16.69
C PRO A 103 3.89 4.71 17.08
N VAL A 104 4.76 4.76 16.09
CA VAL A 104 6.18 5.11 16.30
C VAL A 104 6.42 6.52 15.79
N TYR A 105 6.59 7.45 16.72
CA TYR A 105 6.92 8.84 16.41
C TYR A 105 8.43 9.04 16.36
N ARG A 106 8.90 9.75 15.34
CA ARG A 106 10.32 10.10 15.19
C ARG A 106 10.47 11.44 14.48
N LYS A 107 11.60 12.10 14.70
CA LYS A 107 12.02 13.26 13.93
C LYS A 107 13.18 12.88 13.01
N THR A 108 13.12 13.34 11.77
CA THR A 108 14.25 13.21 10.85
C THR A 108 15.39 14.16 11.26
N PRO A 109 16.64 13.95 10.78
CA PRO A 109 17.74 14.87 11.03
C PRO A 109 17.45 16.32 10.61
N LEU A 110 16.57 16.51 9.62
CA LEU A 110 16.13 17.83 9.17
C LEU A 110 14.97 18.41 9.98
N GLY A 111 14.56 17.75 11.07
CA GLY A 111 13.49 18.22 11.95
C GLY A 111 12.08 17.92 11.50
N ARG A 112 11.88 17.09 10.46
CA ARG A 112 10.54 16.68 10.04
C ARG A 112 9.98 15.63 11.00
N GLU A 113 8.74 15.82 11.40
CA GLU A 113 8.02 14.89 12.27
C GLU A 113 7.39 13.77 11.42
N ILE A 114 7.58 12.53 11.85
CA ILE A 114 7.04 11.34 11.21
C ILE A 114 6.39 10.45 12.26
N ALA A 115 5.24 9.85 11.93
CA ALA A 115 4.68 8.76 12.69
C ALA A 115 4.39 7.58 11.77
N ASP A 116 4.91 6.41 12.17
CA ASP A 116 4.64 5.16 11.48
C ASP A 116 3.49 4.42 12.18
N LEU A 117 2.48 4.05 11.42
CA LEU A 117 1.32 3.30 11.87
C LEU A 117 1.25 1.96 11.16
N LEU A 118 0.72 0.96 11.82
CA LEU A 118 0.29 -0.27 11.16
C LEU A 118 -1.23 -0.40 11.34
N LEU A 119 -1.95 -0.41 10.23
CA LEU A 119 -3.40 -0.44 10.20
C LEU A 119 -3.88 -1.84 9.82
N ALA A 120 -4.77 -2.42 10.62
CA ALA A 120 -5.47 -3.65 10.27
C ALA A 120 -6.79 -3.30 9.58
N VAL A 121 -6.92 -3.71 8.33
CA VAL A 121 -8.12 -3.53 7.52
C VAL A 121 -8.81 -4.87 7.37
N ASN A 122 -10.02 -5.00 7.91
CA ASN A 122 -10.76 -6.25 7.87
C ASN A 122 -11.37 -6.49 6.49
N ARG A 123 -11.16 -7.70 5.98
CA ARG A 123 -11.86 -8.20 4.80
C ARG A 123 -13.05 -9.06 5.21
N PRO A 124 -14.07 -9.21 4.35
CA PRO A 124 -15.09 -10.24 4.54
C PRO A 124 -14.44 -11.62 4.75
N TYR A 125 -15.10 -12.48 5.50
CA TYR A 125 -14.67 -13.86 5.79
C TYR A 125 -13.46 -14.01 6.73
N GLY A 126 -13.25 -13.04 7.62
CA GLY A 126 -12.31 -13.18 8.74
C GLY A 126 -10.84 -12.98 8.42
N LYS A 127 -10.51 -12.46 7.24
CA LYS A 127 -9.14 -12.06 6.89
C LYS A 127 -8.92 -10.58 7.15
N SER A 128 -7.67 -10.24 7.45
CA SER A 128 -7.25 -8.84 7.62
C SER A 128 -6.01 -8.53 6.80
N ASP A 129 -5.99 -7.33 6.26
CA ASP A 129 -4.81 -6.75 5.63
C ASP A 129 -4.09 -5.84 6.62
N TYR A 130 -2.77 -5.94 6.68
CA TYR A 130 -1.94 -5.10 7.53
C TYR A 130 -1.20 -4.10 6.65
N ILE A 131 -1.58 -2.84 6.75
CA ILE A 131 -1.12 -1.78 5.86
C ILE A 131 -0.26 -0.80 6.64
N PRO A 132 1.05 -0.69 6.32
CA PRO A 132 1.91 0.35 6.87
C PRO A 132 1.47 1.73 6.36
N CYS A 133 1.37 2.69 7.27
CA CYS A 133 1.02 4.06 6.94
C CYS A 133 2.06 5.00 7.55
N ILE A 134 2.38 6.07 6.83
CA ILE A 134 3.29 7.10 7.31
C ILE A 134 2.57 8.44 7.35
N CYS A 135 2.64 9.10 8.50
CA CYS A 135 2.11 10.43 8.73
C CYS A 135 3.24 11.44 8.86
N TRP A 136 2.99 12.67 8.41
CA TRP A 136 3.98 13.74 8.38
C TRP A 136 3.50 14.97 9.15
N GLY A 137 4.40 15.66 9.81
CA GLY A 137 4.15 16.94 10.43
C GLY A 137 3.02 16.90 11.48
N ARG A 138 2.02 17.73 11.29
CA ARG A 138 0.88 17.83 12.21
C ARG A 138 0.12 16.51 12.34
N ASN A 139 -0.07 15.79 11.25
CA ASN A 139 -0.70 14.48 11.26
C ASN A 139 0.13 13.47 12.06
N ALA A 140 1.45 13.54 12.01
CA ALA A 140 2.33 12.68 12.79
C ALA A 140 2.17 12.92 14.29
N ARG A 141 2.12 14.17 14.73
CA ARG A 141 1.86 14.51 16.13
C ARG A 141 0.50 14.00 16.61
N TYR A 142 -0.49 14.19 15.78
CA TYR A 142 -1.85 13.73 16.08
C TYR A 142 -1.93 12.21 16.16
N ALA A 143 -1.37 11.51 15.17
CA ALA A 143 -1.39 10.05 15.12
C ALA A 143 -0.56 9.41 16.23
N SER A 144 0.45 10.08 16.75
CA SER A 144 1.31 9.55 17.82
C SER A 144 0.55 9.28 19.12
N ALA A 145 -0.59 9.94 19.32
CA ALA A 145 -1.44 9.77 20.48
C ALA A 145 -2.50 8.65 20.33
N PHE A 146 -2.60 8.03 19.17
CA PHE A 146 -3.58 6.97 18.92
C PHE A 146 -3.21 5.69 19.69
N GLU A 147 -4.22 5.03 20.20
CA GLU A 147 -4.06 3.80 20.96
C GLU A 147 -4.29 2.57 20.08
N VAL A 148 -3.66 1.45 20.44
CA VAL A 148 -3.91 0.14 19.83
C VAL A 148 -5.38 -0.22 20.01
N GLY A 149 -6.02 -0.70 18.94
CA GLY A 149 -7.45 -0.99 18.89
C GLY A 149 -8.30 0.19 18.44
N GLY A 150 -7.73 1.39 18.33
CA GLY A 150 -8.46 2.57 17.86
C GLY A 150 -8.90 2.43 16.40
N HIS A 151 -10.13 2.80 16.13
CA HIS A 151 -10.69 2.81 14.78
C HIS A 151 -10.38 4.13 14.09
N VAL A 152 -9.80 4.07 12.91
CA VAL A 152 -9.40 5.26 12.14
C VAL A 152 -9.76 5.12 10.66
N LEU A 153 -10.09 6.28 10.07
CA LEU A 153 -10.24 6.44 8.63
C LEU A 153 -9.02 7.18 8.11
N ILE A 154 -8.44 6.68 7.03
CA ILE A 154 -7.21 7.22 6.45
C ILE A 154 -7.41 7.47 4.96
N TRP A 155 -7.01 8.65 4.52
CA TRP A 155 -6.93 9.04 3.10
C TRP A 155 -5.48 9.34 2.77
N GLY A 156 -5.04 8.90 1.60
CA GLY A 156 -3.67 9.13 1.19
C GLY A 156 -3.37 8.59 -0.20
N ARG A 157 -2.11 8.29 -0.41
CA ARG A 157 -1.60 7.68 -1.65
C ARG A 157 -0.69 6.51 -1.32
N ILE A 158 -0.60 5.57 -2.22
CA ILE A 158 0.36 4.46 -2.11
C ILE A 158 1.72 4.97 -2.59
N GLN A 159 2.77 4.75 -1.81
CA GLN A 159 4.13 5.11 -2.22
C GLN A 159 5.08 3.93 -2.06
N SER A 160 6.09 3.94 -2.89
CA SER A 160 7.23 3.02 -2.79
C SER A 160 8.46 3.76 -2.29
N ARG A 161 9.26 3.10 -1.49
CA ARG A 161 10.50 3.65 -0.93
C ARG A 161 11.59 2.59 -0.98
N GLU A 162 12.72 2.94 -1.57
CA GLU A 162 13.89 2.09 -1.55
C GLU A 162 14.64 2.22 -0.22
N TYR A 163 15.09 1.10 0.31
CA TYR A 163 15.93 1.07 1.49
C TYR A 163 16.96 -0.04 1.41
N MET A 164 18.04 0.11 2.17
CA MET A 164 19.11 -0.90 2.27
C MET A 164 18.87 -1.74 3.51
N LYS A 165 18.75 -3.04 3.33
CA LYS A 165 18.67 -4.01 4.44
C LYS A 165 20.00 -4.73 4.60
N ARG A 166 20.50 -4.75 5.83
CA ARG A 166 21.69 -5.53 6.18
C ARG A 166 21.31 -7.01 6.29
N ILE A 167 21.89 -7.84 5.42
CA ILE A 167 21.65 -9.29 5.38
C ILE A 167 22.82 -10.12 5.92
N GLY A 168 23.97 -9.49 6.17
CA GLY A 168 25.17 -10.10 6.73
C GLY A 168 26.10 -9.03 7.28
N GLU A 169 27.28 -9.45 7.82
CA GLU A 169 28.22 -8.49 8.44
C GLU A 169 28.70 -7.40 7.46
N ASN A 170 28.87 -7.74 6.18
CA ASN A 170 29.35 -6.83 5.13
C ASN A 170 28.46 -6.79 3.90
N GLU A 171 27.26 -7.37 3.96
CA GLU A 171 26.36 -7.43 2.83
C GLU A 171 25.08 -6.62 3.10
N THR A 172 24.75 -5.74 2.15
CA THR A 172 23.48 -5.00 2.14
C THR A 172 22.70 -5.35 0.89
N GLN A 173 21.39 -5.46 1.02
CA GLN A 173 20.49 -5.71 -0.09
C GLN A 173 19.53 -4.53 -0.25
N LYS A 174 19.41 -4.04 -1.49
CA LYS A 174 18.42 -3.03 -1.83
C LYS A 174 17.02 -3.64 -1.85
N ARG A 175 16.11 -3.07 -1.09
CA ARG A 175 14.72 -3.50 -1.02
C ARG A 175 13.77 -2.33 -1.24
N ILE A 176 12.52 -2.65 -1.58
CA ILE A 176 11.47 -1.66 -1.76
C ILE A 176 10.39 -1.91 -0.72
N ALA A 177 10.07 -0.88 0.05
CA ALA A 177 8.94 -0.87 0.95
C ALA A 177 7.76 -0.13 0.30
N TYR A 178 6.56 -0.64 0.51
CA TYR A 178 5.33 0.00 0.09
C TYR A 178 4.56 0.43 1.32
N GLU A 179 4.01 1.61 1.27
CA GLU A 179 3.29 2.21 2.40
C GLU A 179 2.25 3.20 1.90
N VAL A 180 1.33 3.57 2.77
CA VAL A 180 0.36 4.64 2.49
C VAL A 180 0.87 5.93 3.11
N SER A 181 1.14 6.93 2.29
CA SER A 181 1.44 8.29 2.74
C SER A 181 0.12 9.00 3.05
N VAL A 182 -0.08 9.31 4.33
CA VAL A 182 -1.35 9.82 4.84
C VAL A 182 -1.48 11.32 4.56
N SER A 183 -2.55 11.71 3.87
CA SER A 183 -2.92 13.12 3.69
C SER A 183 -3.94 13.59 4.72
N LYS A 184 -4.85 12.70 5.14
CA LYS A 184 -5.88 12.99 6.12
C LYS A 184 -6.15 11.74 6.95
N LEU A 185 -6.40 11.92 8.25
CA LEU A 185 -6.83 10.84 9.12
C LEU A 185 -7.86 11.35 10.12
N GLU A 186 -8.86 10.50 10.41
CA GLU A 186 -9.92 10.79 11.35
C GLU A 186 -10.15 9.60 12.29
N PRO A 187 -10.04 9.77 13.61
CA PRO A 187 -10.47 8.74 14.54
C PRO A 187 -11.98 8.64 14.51
N VAL A 188 -12.48 7.41 14.59
CA VAL A 188 -13.91 7.15 14.75
C VAL A 188 -14.22 6.98 16.22
N SER A 189 -15.01 7.90 16.76
CA SER A 189 -15.46 7.80 18.13
C SER A 189 -16.90 7.23 18.16
N TYR A 190 -17.05 6.13 18.89
CA TYR A 190 -18.37 5.62 19.16
C TYR A 190 -18.96 6.40 20.33
N THR A 191 -19.90 7.29 20.05
CA THR A 191 -20.75 7.85 21.09
C THR A 191 -21.72 6.75 21.54
N HIS A 192 -21.54 6.26 22.75
CA HIS A 192 -22.56 5.45 23.38
C HIS A 192 -23.78 6.35 23.66
N LEU A 193 -24.78 6.19 22.82
CA LEU A 193 -26.10 6.68 23.15
C LEU A 193 -26.67 5.76 24.25
N THR A 194 -26.54 6.19 25.46
CA THR A 194 -27.32 5.60 26.55
C THR A 194 -28.75 6.06 26.47
#